data_5ff2ad0fc7477f8edb99e158ea5e2460
#
_entry.id   5ff2ad0fc7477f8edb99e158ea5e2460
#
_cell.length_a   1.000
_cell.length_b   1.000
_cell.length_c   1.000
_cell.angle_alpha   90.00
_cell.angle_beta   90.00
_cell.angle_gamma   90.00
#
_symmetry.space_group_name_H-M   'P 1'
#
loop_
_entity.id
_entity.type
_entity.pdbx_description
1 polymer ?
#
loop_
_entity_poly.entity_id
_entity_poly.type
_entity_poly.pdbx_seq_one_letter_code
_entity_poly.pdbx_strand_id
1 'polypeptide(L)'
;MDDESLWQLGTATIFWLLFEGKSSCLPGRRAETYIIVELAIIYLLLSYFFSIFELKNAKTMSEKLKVGISIGDINGIGLEVIIKSLLDSRVLDFFTPIVYGNTKNASFHRKANNINDFSFNVINDVEQANPKRPNLINCWQEDVKITLGEENEIGGKYAFISLERAVEDLTAGKIDALVTAPINKHNIQSEEFNFPGHTEYLQSKTNADDVLMFMVCDELRIGVVTGHIPLNEVANKITEEAVLKKLRLMNESLKKDFWVQKPKIAVLGLNPHAGDNGVIGIEDDAIIVPTLEKANEEGIFCFGPYPADGFFAGDAYKKFDAVLAMYHDQ
;
A
#
# COMPACT_ATOMS: atom_id res chain seq x y z
N MET A 1 -36.19 4.25 12.04
CA MET A 1 -35.50 5.13 11.07
C MET A 1 -34.20 4.43 10.82
N ASP A 2 -34.19 3.73 9.70
CA ASP A 2 -33.19 2.71 9.36
C ASP A 2 -31.87 3.36 8.92
N ASP A 3 -30.82 2.84 9.47
CA ASP A 3 -29.43 3.33 9.42
C ASP A 3 -28.70 2.86 8.11
N GLU A 4 -29.43 2.79 7.01
CA GLU A 4 -28.88 2.41 5.68
C GLU A 4 -28.26 3.56 4.88
N SER A 5 -28.29 4.79 5.38
CA SER A 5 -27.85 5.96 4.61
C SER A 5 -26.35 6.31 4.71
N LEU A 6 -25.58 5.57 5.51
CA LEU A 6 -24.13 5.81 5.70
C LEU A 6 -23.23 4.99 4.74
N TRP A 7 -23.80 4.13 3.92
CA TRP A 7 -23.04 3.19 3.05
C TRP A 7 -22.80 3.67 1.62
N GLN A 8 -23.13 4.94 1.30
CA GLN A 8 -22.87 5.54 -0.03
C GLN A 8 -21.67 6.50 -0.04
N LEU A 9 -20.67 6.29 0.81
CA LEU A 9 -19.39 6.98 0.67
C LEU A 9 -18.51 6.20 -0.28
N GLY A 10 -18.23 6.84 -1.39
CA GLY A 10 -17.59 6.37 -2.60
C GLY A 10 -16.37 5.45 -2.44
N THR A 11 -16.15 4.68 -3.47
CA THR A 11 -15.03 3.79 -3.76
C THR A 11 -13.72 4.26 -3.12
N ALA A 12 -13.35 3.64 -2.02
CA ALA A 12 -12.07 3.94 -1.38
C ALA A 12 -10.94 3.33 -2.20
N THR A 13 -10.05 4.19 -2.62
CA THR A 13 -8.84 3.80 -3.33
C THR A 13 -7.82 3.27 -2.32
N ILE A 14 -7.34 2.06 -2.54
CA ILE A 14 -6.30 1.42 -1.73
C ILE A 14 -4.96 1.71 -2.41
N PHE A 15 -4.02 2.31 -1.67
CA PHE A 15 -2.65 2.50 -2.13
C PHE A 15 -1.82 1.28 -1.73
N TRP A 16 -1.30 0.59 -2.73
CA TRP A 16 -0.29 -0.44 -2.55
C TRP A 16 1.06 0.15 -2.89
N LEU A 17 1.99 0.04 -1.97
CA LEU A 17 3.37 0.42 -2.19
C LEU A 17 4.20 -0.85 -2.26
N LEU A 18 4.85 -1.06 -3.40
CA LEU A 18 5.72 -2.19 -3.63
C LEU A 18 7.16 -1.72 -3.64
N PHE A 19 8.00 -2.43 -2.91
CA PHE A 19 9.42 -2.16 -2.82
C PHE A 19 10.20 -3.37 -3.29
N GLU A 20 11.15 -3.18 -4.19
CA GLU A 20 12.13 -4.19 -4.58
C GLU A 20 13.42 -3.95 -3.80
N GLY A 21 13.67 -4.78 -2.77
CA GLY A 21 14.90 -4.71 -1.95
C GLY A 21 16.00 -5.60 -2.52
N LYS A 22 17.24 -5.10 -2.57
CA LYS A 22 18.42 -5.94 -2.75
C LYS A 22 18.81 -6.55 -1.41
N SER A 23 18.60 -7.85 -1.23
CA SER A 23 19.15 -8.59 -0.11
C SER A 23 20.68 -8.70 -0.24
N SER A 24 21.40 -7.82 0.44
CA SER A 24 22.88 -7.83 0.45
C SER A 24 23.50 -8.74 1.52
N CYS A 25 22.71 -9.48 2.26
CA CYS A 25 23.23 -10.28 3.39
C CYS A 25 22.61 -11.67 3.48
N LEU A 26 22.87 -12.53 2.53
CA LEU A 26 23.01 -14.00 2.74
C LEU A 26 22.93 -14.70 1.36
N PRO A 27 23.85 -15.63 1.02
CA PRO A 27 23.80 -16.38 -0.23
C PRO A 27 22.58 -17.30 -0.21
N GLY A 28 21.60 -17.06 -1.08
CA GLY A 28 20.44 -17.93 -1.30
C GLY A 28 19.06 -17.29 -1.17
N ARG A 29 18.92 -16.06 -0.67
CA ARG A 29 17.63 -15.33 -0.71
C ARG A 29 17.51 -14.53 -2.01
N ARG A 30 16.37 -14.70 -2.68
CA ARG A 30 15.97 -13.87 -3.85
C ARG A 30 15.55 -12.50 -3.34
N ALA A 31 15.60 -11.49 -4.22
CA ALA A 31 15.06 -10.15 -3.92
C ALA A 31 13.66 -10.27 -3.29
N GLU A 32 13.49 -9.71 -2.09
CA GLU A 32 12.22 -9.74 -1.36
C GLU A 32 11.40 -8.53 -1.78
N THR A 33 10.14 -8.76 -2.20
CA THR A 33 9.18 -7.70 -2.46
C THR A 33 8.40 -7.46 -1.18
N TYR A 34 8.36 -6.22 -0.70
CA TYR A 34 7.59 -5.83 0.48
C TYR A 34 6.26 -5.23 0.07
N ILE A 35 5.18 -5.72 0.66
CA ILE A 35 3.83 -5.19 0.43
C ILE A 35 3.47 -4.28 1.58
N ILE A 36 3.18 -3.02 1.27
CA ILE A 36 2.80 -2.01 2.25
C ILE A 36 1.50 -1.37 1.79
N VAL A 37 0.55 -1.31 2.70
CA VAL A 37 -0.79 -0.79 2.43
C VAL A 37 -1.05 0.44 3.29
N GLU A 38 -1.31 1.57 2.66
CA GLU A 38 -1.74 2.77 3.37
C GLU A 38 -3.25 2.71 3.61
N LEU A 39 -3.64 2.79 4.88
CA LEU A 39 -5.02 2.66 5.31
C LEU A 39 -5.87 3.84 4.86
N ALA A 40 -6.57 3.68 3.77
CA ALA A 40 -7.75 4.50 3.51
C ALA A 40 -9.01 3.87 4.13
N ILE A 41 -9.21 2.54 4.04
CA ILE A 41 -10.31 1.83 4.71
C ILE A 41 -9.96 0.33 4.85
N ILE A 42 -9.87 -0.20 6.06
CA ILE A 42 -9.61 -1.64 6.34
C ILE A 42 -10.74 -2.54 5.81
N TYR A 43 -11.98 -2.05 5.70
CA TYR A 43 -13.12 -2.85 5.24
C TYR A 43 -12.99 -3.30 3.78
N LEU A 44 -12.36 -2.50 2.91
CA LEU A 44 -12.09 -2.87 1.52
C LEU A 44 -10.88 -3.80 1.38
N LEU A 45 -9.91 -3.69 2.30
CA LEU A 45 -8.82 -4.66 2.40
C LEU A 45 -9.34 -6.07 2.63
N LEU A 46 -10.41 -6.22 3.39
CA LEU A 46 -11.00 -7.52 3.69
C LEU A 46 -11.60 -8.18 2.46
N SER A 47 -12.33 -7.43 1.62
CA SER A 47 -12.92 -7.98 0.40
C SER A 47 -11.85 -8.32 -0.64
N TYR A 48 -10.77 -7.54 -0.70
CA TYR A 48 -9.70 -7.72 -1.68
C TYR A 48 -8.72 -8.82 -1.28
N PHE A 49 -8.33 -8.89 -0.01
CA PHE A 49 -7.63 -10.07 0.53
C PHE A 49 -8.45 -11.35 0.34
N PHE A 50 -9.79 -11.25 0.35
CA PHE A 50 -10.69 -12.35 0.02
C PHE A 50 -10.42 -12.89 -1.37
N SER A 51 -10.36 -12.03 -2.40
CA SER A 51 -10.16 -12.45 -3.80
C SER A 51 -8.77 -13.03 -4.04
N ILE A 52 -7.73 -12.44 -3.42
CA ILE A 52 -6.35 -12.94 -3.55
C ILE A 52 -6.14 -14.23 -2.74
N PHE A 53 -6.84 -14.38 -1.61
CA PHE A 53 -6.65 -15.49 -0.70
C PHE A 53 -7.44 -16.75 -1.06
N GLU A 54 -8.61 -16.63 -1.68
CA GLU A 54 -9.33 -17.80 -2.22
C GLU A 54 -8.50 -18.55 -3.28
N LEU A 55 -7.66 -17.83 -4.04
CA LEU A 55 -6.74 -18.44 -5.01
C LEU A 55 -5.53 -19.13 -4.36
N LYS A 56 -5.10 -18.70 -3.16
CA LYS A 56 -3.98 -19.31 -2.40
C LYS A 56 -4.36 -20.64 -1.73
N ASN A 57 -5.61 -20.83 -1.35
CA ASN A 57 -6.05 -21.99 -0.58
C ASN A 57 -6.07 -23.32 -1.34
N ALA A 58 -5.70 -23.36 -2.62
CA ALA A 58 -5.72 -24.61 -3.38
C ALA A 58 -4.56 -25.58 -3.07
N LYS A 59 -3.41 -25.12 -2.56
CA LYS A 59 -2.30 -26.04 -2.12
C LYS A 59 -1.24 -25.32 -1.27
N THR A 60 -1.02 -25.77 -0.02
CA THR A 60 0.17 -25.64 0.80
C THR A 60 0.46 -24.28 1.47
N MET A 61 -0.41 -23.76 2.36
CA MET A 61 0.09 -22.90 3.46
C MET A 61 -0.50 -23.38 4.80
N SER A 62 0.36 -23.90 5.66
CA SER A 62 0.01 -24.31 7.03
C SER A 62 -0.08 -23.12 8.00
N GLU A 63 0.40 -21.93 7.61
CA GLU A 63 0.43 -20.74 8.46
C GLU A 63 -0.23 -19.55 7.76
N LYS A 64 -1.03 -18.79 8.56
CA LYS A 64 -1.67 -17.55 8.12
C LYS A 64 -0.63 -16.45 7.98
N LEU A 65 -0.80 -15.56 6.98
CA LEU A 65 0.04 -14.36 6.83
C LEU A 65 -0.01 -13.51 8.11
N LYS A 66 1.14 -13.03 8.56
CA LYS A 66 1.28 -12.09 9.66
C LYS A 66 1.31 -10.68 9.10
N VAL A 67 0.30 -9.88 9.42
CA VAL A 67 0.16 -8.51 8.93
C VAL A 67 0.43 -7.53 10.06
N GLY A 68 1.52 -6.79 9.97
CA GLY A 68 1.83 -5.69 10.87
C GLY A 68 0.94 -4.48 10.58
N ILE A 69 0.52 -3.77 11.62
CA ILE A 69 -0.33 -2.58 11.51
C ILE A 69 0.27 -1.49 12.41
N SER A 70 0.80 -0.42 11.81
CA SER A 70 1.23 0.77 12.56
C SER A 70 0.03 1.66 12.88
N ILE A 71 -0.01 2.28 14.07
CA ILE A 71 -1.21 2.98 14.55
C ILE A 71 -1.37 4.42 14.06
N GLY A 72 -0.35 4.99 13.40
CA GLY A 72 -0.38 6.38 12.98
C GLY A 72 -0.38 7.37 14.16
N ASP A 73 -0.90 8.59 13.92
CA ASP A 73 -0.98 9.61 14.96
C ASP A 73 -1.90 9.16 16.10
N ILE A 74 -1.38 9.16 17.35
CA ILE A 74 -2.16 8.73 18.53
C ILE A 74 -3.32 9.64 18.88
N ASN A 75 -3.31 10.90 18.39
CA ASN A 75 -4.40 11.85 18.55
C ASN A 75 -5.40 11.80 17.39
N GLY A 76 -5.11 11.01 16.35
CA GLY A 76 -5.92 10.85 15.15
C GLY A 76 -6.87 9.66 15.23
N ILE A 77 -7.40 9.29 14.07
CA ILE A 77 -8.42 8.22 13.92
C ILE A 77 -7.82 6.81 13.77
N GLY A 78 -6.47 6.69 13.66
CA GLY A 78 -5.82 5.42 13.31
C GLY A 78 -6.23 4.24 14.19
N LEU A 79 -6.09 4.37 15.51
CA LEU A 79 -6.50 3.32 16.45
C LEU A 79 -8.02 3.04 16.45
N GLU A 80 -8.84 4.06 16.24
CA GLU A 80 -10.29 3.89 16.10
C GLU A 80 -10.62 2.99 14.90
N VAL A 81 -10.06 3.31 13.75
CA VAL A 81 -10.25 2.54 12.51
C VAL A 81 -9.75 1.11 12.68
N ILE A 82 -8.54 0.92 13.23
CA ILE A 82 -7.96 -0.40 13.49
C ILE A 82 -8.87 -1.24 14.40
N ILE A 83 -9.33 -0.68 15.52
CA ILE A 83 -10.21 -1.40 16.46
C ILE A 83 -11.53 -1.77 15.77
N LYS A 84 -12.18 -0.83 15.09
CA LYS A 84 -13.45 -1.08 14.38
C LYS A 84 -13.31 -2.16 13.31
N SER A 85 -12.23 -2.19 12.57
CA SER A 85 -11.97 -3.21 11.55
C SER A 85 -11.73 -4.59 12.14
N LEU A 86 -11.07 -4.67 13.29
CA LEU A 86 -10.76 -5.93 13.96
C LEU A 86 -11.90 -6.44 14.87
N LEU A 87 -13.02 -5.69 14.97
CA LEU A 87 -14.25 -6.17 15.61
C LEU A 87 -14.87 -7.36 14.86
N ASP A 88 -14.77 -7.36 13.54
CA ASP A 88 -15.25 -8.47 12.74
C ASP A 88 -14.23 -9.63 12.81
N SER A 89 -14.57 -10.65 13.59
CA SER A 89 -13.70 -11.81 13.77
C SER A 89 -13.40 -12.59 12.48
N ARG A 90 -14.20 -12.42 11.42
CA ARG A 90 -13.94 -13.05 10.10
C ARG A 90 -12.63 -12.61 9.49
N VAL A 91 -12.14 -11.40 9.84
CA VAL A 91 -10.81 -10.91 9.48
C VAL A 91 -9.72 -11.90 9.87
N LEU A 92 -9.88 -12.53 11.03
CA LEU A 92 -8.91 -13.47 11.57
C LEU A 92 -8.86 -14.79 10.79
N ASP A 93 -9.83 -15.06 9.92
CA ASP A 93 -9.78 -16.24 9.06
C ASP A 93 -8.75 -16.09 7.93
N PHE A 94 -8.42 -14.85 7.58
CA PHE A 94 -7.51 -14.53 6.45
C PHE A 94 -6.07 -14.30 6.87
N PHE A 95 -5.84 -13.56 7.95
CA PHE A 95 -4.49 -13.23 8.40
C PHE A 95 -4.40 -13.09 9.92
N THR A 96 -3.19 -13.01 10.44
CA THR A 96 -2.88 -12.76 11.83
C THR A 96 -2.48 -11.28 12.00
N PRO A 97 -3.37 -10.40 12.53
CA PRO A 97 -3.04 -8.99 12.74
C PRO A 97 -2.12 -8.80 13.93
N ILE A 98 -1.11 -7.93 13.75
CA ILE A 98 -0.14 -7.54 14.78
C ILE A 98 -0.06 -6.02 14.81
N VAL A 99 -0.69 -5.40 15.79
CA VAL A 99 -0.75 -3.95 15.94
C VAL A 99 0.46 -3.46 16.74
N TYR A 100 1.18 -2.52 16.19
CA TYR A 100 2.34 -1.88 16.83
C TYR A 100 1.89 -0.60 17.52
N GLY A 101 1.76 -0.62 18.84
CA GLY A 101 1.22 0.53 19.54
C GLY A 101 1.43 0.44 21.05
N ASN A 102 0.42 0.81 21.82
CA ASN A 102 0.44 0.72 23.27
C ASN A 102 -0.94 0.36 23.81
N THR A 103 -1.00 -0.56 24.77
CA THR A 103 -2.23 -1.09 25.34
C THR A 103 -3.10 0.00 26.01
N LYS A 104 -2.47 1.00 26.66
CA LYS A 104 -3.19 2.09 27.33
C LYS A 104 -3.84 3.01 26.29
N ASN A 105 -3.11 3.33 25.22
CA ASN A 105 -3.63 4.14 24.13
C ASN A 105 -4.78 3.42 23.40
N ALA A 106 -4.63 2.13 23.12
CA ALA A 106 -5.69 1.31 22.55
C ALA A 106 -6.93 1.26 23.44
N SER A 107 -6.74 1.13 24.77
CA SER A 107 -7.84 1.15 25.73
C SER A 107 -8.53 2.50 25.81
N PHE A 108 -7.81 3.60 25.66
CA PHE A 108 -8.38 4.95 25.60
C PHE A 108 -9.29 5.10 24.38
N HIS A 109 -8.78 4.80 23.17
CA HIS A 109 -9.56 4.91 21.94
C HIS A 109 -10.77 3.97 21.94
N ARG A 110 -10.62 2.75 22.44
CA ARG A 110 -11.73 1.82 22.60
C ARG A 110 -12.86 2.40 23.47
N LYS A 111 -12.52 2.99 24.62
CA LYS A 111 -13.49 3.61 25.52
C LYS A 111 -14.12 4.87 24.90
N ALA A 112 -13.34 5.71 24.25
CA ALA A 112 -13.82 6.92 23.57
C ALA A 112 -14.85 6.59 22.48
N ASN A 113 -14.74 5.43 21.85
CA ASN A 113 -15.69 4.92 20.85
C ASN A 113 -16.79 4.02 21.41
N ASN A 114 -16.96 3.91 22.74
CA ASN A 114 -17.94 3.07 23.41
C ASN A 114 -17.90 1.58 23.03
N ILE A 115 -16.72 1.07 22.64
CA ILE A 115 -16.52 -0.33 22.28
C ILE A 115 -16.14 -1.12 23.55
N ASN A 116 -17.04 -2.02 24.03
CA ASN A 116 -16.82 -2.75 25.28
C ASN A 116 -16.29 -4.18 25.07
N ASP A 117 -16.69 -4.84 24.01
CA ASP A 117 -16.45 -6.28 23.78
C ASP A 117 -15.22 -6.56 22.89
N PHE A 118 -14.21 -5.71 22.97
CA PHE A 118 -12.97 -5.85 22.21
C PHE A 118 -11.75 -5.82 23.13
N SER A 119 -10.79 -6.71 22.87
CA SER A 119 -9.49 -6.69 23.55
C SER A 119 -8.39 -7.27 22.67
N PHE A 120 -7.22 -6.64 22.71
CA PHE A 120 -6.03 -7.18 22.10
C PHE A 120 -5.43 -8.31 22.95
N ASN A 121 -4.81 -9.28 22.29
CA ASN A 121 -3.85 -10.21 22.87
C ASN A 121 -2.49 -9.51 22.93
N VAL A 122 -2.04 -9.13 24.13
CA VAL A 122 -0.77 -8.41 24.28
C VAL A 122 0.38 -9.40 24.21
N ILE A 123 1.34 -9.13 23.32
CA ILE A 123 2.52 -9.95 23.07
C ILE A 123 3.79 -9.09 23.12
N ASN A 124 4.94 -9.72 23.31
CA ASN A 124 6.24 -9.04 23.31
C ASN A 124 7.02 -9.24 22.01
N ASP A 125 6.71 -10.30 21.28
CA ASP A 125 7.32 -10.62 19.98
C ASP A 125 6.29 -11.22 19.03
N VAL A 126 6.50 -11.05 17.73
CA VAL A 126 5.64 -11.57 16.65
C VAL A 126 5.47 -13.10 16.72
N GLU A 127 6.49 -13.83 17.19
CA GLU A 127 6.43 -15.29 17.33
C GLU A 127 5.37 -15.76 18.35
N GLN A 128 4.96 -14.89 19.28
CA GLN A 128 3.92 -15.16 20.27
C GLN A 128 2.50 -14.86 19.76
N ALA A 129 2.38 -14.45 18.49
CA ALA A 129 1.10 -14.03 17.94
C ALA A 129 0.07 -15.18 17.93
N ASN A 130 -1.12 -14.87 18.43
CA ASN A 130 -2.25 -15.80 18.37
C ASN A 130 -3.02 -15.58 17.06
N PRO A 131 -3.11 -16.58 16.16
CA PRO A 131 -3.77 -16.44 14.87
C PRO A 131 -5.30 -16.34 14.97
N LYS A 132 -5.88 -16.46 16.17
CA LYS A 132 -7.32 -16.36 16.44
C LYS A 132 -7.70 -15.10 17.21
N ARG A 133 -6.78 -14.17 17.42
CA ARG A 133 -7.02 -12.93 18.17
C ARG A 133 -6.25 -11.77 17.55
N PRO A 134 -6.78 -10.54 17.62
CA PRO A 134 -5.98 -9.36 17.33
C PRO A 134 -4.82 -9.26 18.32
N ASN A 135 -3.59 -9.15 17.84
CA ASN A 135 -2.40 -9.04 18.68
C ASN A 135 -1.94 -7.59 18.75
N LEU A 136 -1.28 -7.22 19.88
CA LEU A 136 -0.69 -5.90 20.07
C LEU A 136 0.67 -6.02 20.74
N ILE A 137 1.68 -5.37 20.14
CA ILE A 137 3.01 -5.17 20.71
C ILE A 137 3.08 -3.79 21.32
N ASN A 138 3.49 -3.69 22.61
CA ASN A 138 3.78 -2.41 23.23
C ASN A 138 5.11 -1.86 22.74
N CYS A 139 5.08 -0.79 21.95
CA CYS A 139 6.27 -0.14 21.42
C CYS A 139 6.92 0.84 22.42
N TRP A 140 6.19 1.22 23.48
CA TRP A 140 6.66 2.06 24.59
C TRP A 140 5.97 1.71 25.89
N GLN A 141 6.54 2.12 27.02
CA GLN A 141 6.04 1.79 28.37
C GLN A 141 5.42 2.99 29.12
N GLU A 142 5.84 4.21 28.75
CA GLU A 142 5.39 5.43 29.41
C GLU A 142 3.93 5.74 29.16
N ASP A 143 3.34 6.49 30.09
CA ASP A 143 1.98 7.02 29.98
C ASP A 143 2.00 8.26 29.08
N VAL A 144 1.25 8.19 27.97
CA VAL A 144 1.16 9.26 27.00
C VAL A 144 -0.23 9.87 27.03
N LYS A 145 -0.28 11.20 27.19
CA LYS A 145 -1.56 11.93 27.14
C LYS A 145 -2.05 12.00 25.70
N ILE A 146 -3.26 11.51 25.47
CA ILE A 146 -3.96 11.62 24.18
C ILE A 146 -4.87 12.85 24.20
N THR A 147 -4.79 13.65 23.15
CA THR A 147 -5.64 14.84 22.93
C THR A 147 -6.26 14.73 21.53
N LEU A 148 -7.43 14.05 21.46
CA LEU A 148 -8.08 13.73 20.19
C LEU A 148 -8.32 14.97 19.33
N GLY A 149 -7.95 14.89 18.06
CA GLY A 149 -8.14 15.95 17.08
C GLY A 149 -7.12 17.10 17.17
N GLU A 150 -6.15 17.03 18.09
CA GLU A 150 -5.11 18.04 18.23
C GLU A 150 -3.81 17.58 17.56
N GLU A 151 -3.24 18.45 16.74
CA GLU A 151 -1.90 18.29 16.21
C GLU A 151 -0.86 18.70 17.27
N ASN A 152 0.05 17.78 17.62
CA ASN A 152 1.15 18.07 18.53
C ASN A 152 2.33 17.12 18.29
N GLU A 153 3.52 17.49 18.80
CA GLU A 153 4.75 16.72 18.65
C GLU A 153 4.65 15.30 19.23
N ILE A 154 3.86 15.13 20.30
CA ILE A 154 3.66 13.83 20.96
C ILE A 154 2.98 12.87 19.97
N GLY A 155 1.94 13.32 19.23
CA GLY A 155 1.25 12.53 18.23
C GLY A 155 2.22 12.00 17.17
N GLY A 156 3.05 12.87 16.63
CA GLY A 156 4.06 12.52 15.63
C GLY A 156 5.14 11.58 16.14
N LYS A 157 5.68 11.83 17.33
CA LYS A 157 6.71 10.99 17.97
C LYS A 157 6.25 9.53 18.09
N TYR A 158 5.06 9.29 18.64
CA TYR A 158 4.57 7.92 18.85
C TYR A 158 4.04 7.27 17.57
N ALA A 159 3.62 8.04 16.57
CA ALA A 159 3.37 7.54 15.22
C ALA A 159 4.66 6.98 14.60
N PHE A 160 5.77 7.71 14.72
CA PHE A 160 7.08 7.27 14.24
C PHE A 160 7.57 6.00 14.96
N ILE A 161 7.54 5.96 16.30
CA ILE A 161 7.95 4.79 17.08
C ILE A 161 7.17 3.54 16.68
N SER A 162 5.86 3.68 16.47
CA SER A 162 5.00 2.59 15.98
C SER A 162 5.43 2.10 14.61
N LEU A 163 5.63 3.02 13.67
CA LEU A 163 6.02 2.73 12.30
C LEU A 163 7.40 2.08 12.25
N GLU A 164 8.38 2.64 12.94
CA GLU A 164 9.77 2.13 12.95
C GLU A 164 9.82 0.70 13.48
N ARG A 165 9.14 0.42 14.61
CA ARG A 165 9.09 -0.94 15.16
C ARG A 165 8.43 -1.93 14.21
N ALA A 166 7.39 -1.52 13.48
CA ALA A 166 6.75 -2.38 12.49
C ALA A 166 7.68 -2.65 11.29
N VAL A 167 8.43 -1.65 10.85
CA VAL A 167 9.40 -1.77 9.75
C VAL A 167 10.60 -2.66 10.13
N GLU A 168 11.06 -2.61 11.38
CA GLU A 168 12.09 -3.53 11.89
C GLU A 168 11.64 -4.99 11.77
N ASP A 169 10.42 -5.32 12.20
CA ASP A 169 9.90 -6.67 12.10
C ASP A 169 9.60 -7.08 10.65
N LEU A 170 9.21 -6.15 9.77
CA LEU A 170 9.05 -6.38 8.33
C LEU A 170 10.40 -6.73 7.68
N THR A 171 11.42 -5.92 7.90
CA THR A 171 12.75 -6.12 7.31
C THR A 171 13.46 -7.35 7.88
N ALA A 172 13.13 -7.73 9.11
CA ALA A 172 13.58 -9.00 9.71
C ALA A 172 12.81 -10.23 9.20
N GLY A 173 11.76 -10.05 8.38
CA GLY A 173 10.93 -11.14 7.85
C GLY A 173 10.05 -11.80 8.91
N LYS A 174 9.75 -11.11 10.02
CA LYS A 174 8.86 -11.59 11.07
C LYS A 174 7.39 -11.38 10.72
N ILE A 175 7.08 -10.34 9.93
CA ILE A 175 5.77 -10.08 9.34
C ILE A 175 5.87 -10.11 7.82
N ASP A 176 4.78 -10.51 7.16
CA ASP A 176 4.72 -10.70 5.71
C ASP A 176 4.29 -9.43 4.96
N ALA A 177 3.55 -8.55 5.63
CA ALA A 177 3.04 -7.30 5.08
C ALA A 177 2.90 -6.25 6.17
N LEU A 178 2.94 -4.98 5.79
CA LEU A 178 2.72 -3.83 6.67
C LEU A 178 1.55 -2.99 6.17
N VAL A 179 0.63 -2.69 7.08
CA VAL A 179 -0.48 -1.75 6.91
C VAL A 179 -0.19 -0.52 7.76
N THR A 180 -0.29 0.68 7.19
CA THR A 180 -0.01 1.91 7.93
C THR A 180 -1.28 2.72 8.16
N ALA A 181 -1.55 3.10 9.41
CA ALA A 181 -2.61 4.06 9.74
C ALA A 181 -2.14 5.50 9.46
N PRO A 182 -3.09 6.45 9.29
CA PRO A 182 -2.76 7.83 8.92
C PRO A 182 -1.82 8.52 9.91
N ILE A 183 -0.79 9.16 9.37
CA ILE A 183 0.12 10.06 10.09
C ILE A 183 -0.23 11.51 9.78
N ASN A 184 0.11 12.42 10.67
CA ASN A 184 0.17 13.84 10.33
C ASN A 184 1.58 14.14 9.80
N LYS A 185 1.67 14.56 8.53
CA LYS A 185 2.95 14.77 7.84
C LYS A 185 3.78 15.94 8.41
N HIS A 186 3.16 16.82 9.19
CA HIS A 186 3.84 17.95 9.79
C HIS A 186 4.42 17.57 11.17
N ASN A 187 3.61 16.97 12.06
CA ASN A 187 4.06 16.69 13.42
C ASN A 187 4.99 15.48 13.56
N ILE A 188 5.04 14.58 12.55
CA ILE A 188 5.95 13.43 12.55
C ILE A 188 7.38 13.81 12.16
N GLN A 189 7.60 15.00 11.54
CA GLN A 189 8.93 15.43 11.14
C GLN A 189 9.85 15.54 12.35
N SER A 190 11.02 14.93 12.24
CA SER A 190 12.06 14.89 13.26
C SER A 190 13.43 14.68 12.61
N GLU A 191 14.50 14.66 13.39
CA GLU A 191 15.83 14.29 12.88
C GLU A 191 15.84 12.83 12.35
N GLU A 192 14.99 11.95 12.90
CA GLU A 192 14.90 10.53 12.57
C GLU A 192 13.90 10.26 11.43
N PHE A 193 12.91 11.14 11.25
CA PHE A 193 11.92 11.08 10.17
C PHE A 193 11.89 12.39 9.38
N ASN A 194 12.78 12.50 8.40
CA ASN A 194 12.82 13.63 7.47
C ASN A 194 12.44 13.18 6.07
N PHE A 195 11.16 12.78 5.91
CA PHE A 195 10.60 12.25 4.68
C PHE A 195 9.24 12.89 4.38
N PRO A 196 8.86 13.05 3.09
CA PRO A 196 7.55 13.57 2.71
C PRO A 196 6.37 12.70 3.19
N GLY A 197 6.60 11.41 3.41
CA GLY A 197 5.58 10.48 3.85
C GLY A 197 6.10 9.05 4.06
N HIS A 198 5.17 8.11 4.19
CA HIS A 198 5.49 6.69 4.38
C HIS A 198 6.33 6.12 3.24
N THR A 199 6.00 6.45 1.99
CA THR A 199 6.60 5.86 0.79
C THR A 199 8.12 6.03 0.79
N GLU A 200 8.59 7.26 0.95
CA GLU A 200 10.01 7.60 0.89
C GLU A 200 10.76 7.05 2.11
N TYR A 201 10.12 7.08 3.29
CA TYR A 201 10.67 6.47 4.50
C TYR A 201 10.86 4.96 4.32
N LEU A 202 9.83 4.26 3.85
CA LEU A 202 9.85 2.82 3.66
C LEU A 202 10.84 2.40 2.56
N GLN A 203 10.91 3.15 1.46
CA GLN A 203 11.92 2.95 0.42
C GLN A 203 13.34 3.03 1.00
N SER A 204 13.61 4.04 1.83
CA SER A 204 14.91 4.19 2.49
C SER A 204 15.22 3.02 3.44
N LYS A 205 14.25 2.60 4.26
CA LYS A 205 14.46 1.54 5.26
C LYS A 205 14.59 0.14 4.67
N THR A 206 13.94 -0.11 3.54
CA THR A 206 14.02 -1.40 2.82
C THR A 206 15.17 -1.48 1.83
N ASN A 207 15.93 -0.38 1.65
CA ASN A 207 16.97 -0.25 0.62
C ASN A 207 16.46 -0.61 -0.78
N ALA A 208 15.21 -0.26 -1.08
CA ALA A 208 14.60 -0.54 -2.37
C ALA A 208 15.14 0.40 -3.44
N ASP A 209 15.51 -0.17 -4.59
CA ASP A 209 16.00 0.60 -5.74
C ASP A 209 14.90 1.48 -6.35
N ASP A 210 13.64 1.04 -6.24
CA ASP A 210 12.47 1.78 -6.71
C ASP A 210 11.18 1.33 -5.99
N VAL A 211 10.13 2.10 -6.17
CA VAL A 211 8.81 1.88 -5.59
C VAL A 211 7.74 2.03 -6.66
N LEU A 212 6.72 1.20 -6.62
CA LEU A 212 5.53 1.35 -7.46
C LEU A 212 4.30 1.60 -6.57
N MET A 213 3.67 2.74 -6.78
CA MET A 213 2.39 3.04 -6.16
C MET A 213 1.27 2.42 -6.99
N PHE A 214 0.48 1.55 -6.36
CA PHE A 214 -0.75 1.03 -6.93
C PHE A 214 -1.98 1.66 -6.26
N MET A 215 -2.94 2.06 -7.06
CA MET A 215 -4.31 2.33 -6.67
C MET A 215 -5.15 1.13 -7.10
N VAL A 216 -5.83 0.49 -6.15
CA VAL A 216 -6.49 -0.79 -6.40
C VAL A 216 -7.93 -0.76 -5.95
N CYS A 217 -8.82 -1.25 -6.79
CA CYS A 217 -10.18 -1.65 -6.45
C CYS A 217 -10.51 -2.99 -7.11
N ASP A 218 -11.69 -3.56 -6.88
CA ASP A 218 -12.03 -4.94 -7.27
C ASP A 218 -11.65 -5.33 -8.70
N GLU A 219 -11.94 -4.46 -9.67
CA GLU A 219 -11.72 -4.74 -11.09
C GLU A 219 -10.54 -3.96 -11.70
N LEU A 220 -9.90 -3.06 -10.95
CA LEU A 220 -8.92 -2.13 -11.52
C LEU A 220 -7.69 -1.98 -10.64
N ARG A 221 -6.51 -2.08 -11.25
CA ARG A 221 -5.21 -1.84 -10.64
C ARG A 221 -4.47 -0.81 -11.47
N ILE A 222 -4.23 0.37 -10.91
CA ILE A 222 -3.51 1.45 -11.59
C ILE A 222 -2.18 1.69 -10.88
N GLY A 223 -1.08 1.50 -11.59
CA GLY A 223 0.23 1.96 -11.16
C GLY A 223 0.59 3.27 -11.82
N VAL A 224 1.44 4.09 -11.21
CA VAL A 224 1.86 5.37 -11.74
C VAL A 224 3.35 5.43 -11.97
N VAL A 225 3.78 6.05 -13.07
CA VAL A 225 5.20 6.29 -13.36
C VAL A 225 5.73 7.37 -12.42
N THR A 226 5.01 8.48 -12.29
CA THR A 226 5.32 9.57 -11.38
C THR A 226 4.24 9.70 -10.31
N GLY A 227 4.68 9.78 -9.04
CA GLY A 227 3.79 9.93 -7.88
C GLY A 227 3.54 11.42 -7.55
N HIS A 228 3.84 11.80 -6.30
CA HIS A 228 3.56 13.13 -5.75
C HIS A 228 4.58 14.20 -6.20
N ILE A 229 4.53 14.57 -7.47
CA ILE A 229 5.35 15.65 -8.02
C ILE A 229 4.46 16.73 -8.66
N PRO A 230 4.92 17.99 -8.79
CA PRO A 230 4.20 19.03 -9.51
C PRO A 230 3.92 18.62 -10.97
N LEU A 231 2.72 18.94 -11.47
CA LEU A 231 2.29 18.54 -12.82
C LEU A 231 3.25 19.06 -13.92
N ASN A 232 3.82 20.24 -13.74
CA ASN A 232 4.78 20.82 -14.69
C ASN A 232 6.13 20.07 -14.75
N GLU A 233 6.39 19.18 -13.81
CA GLU A 233 7.60 18.34 -13.80
C GLU A 233 7.38 16.97 -14.42
N VAL A 234 6.12 16.54 -14.59
CA VAL A 234 5.77 15.18 -15.04
C VAL A 234 6.44 14.84 -16.36
N ALA A 235 6.27 15.66 -17.40
CA ALA A 235 6.81 15.36 -18.72
C ALA A 235 8.34 15.14 -18.70
N ASN A 236 9.06 15.89 -17.88
CA ASN A 236 10.51 15.76 -17.74
C ASN A 236 10.94 14.48 -17.01
N LYS A 237 10.02 13.83 -16.29
CA LYS A 237 10.27 12.58 -15.55
C LYS A 237 9.85 11.33 -16.35
N ILE A 238 9.07 11.50 -17.42
CA ILE A 238 8.73 10.39 -18.31
C ILE A 238 9.92 10.13 -19.22
N THR A 239 10.66 9.10 -18.90
CA THR A 239 11.83 8.62 -19.66
C THR A 239 11.68 7.14 -19.95
N GLU A 240 12.38 6.62 -20.98
CA GLU A 240 12.41 5.19 -21.28
C GLU A 240 12.74 4.37 -20.02
N GLU A 241 13.79 4.77 -19.29
CA GLU A 241 14.24 4.08 -18.09
C GLU A 241 13.16 4.06 -17.02
N ALA A 242 12.51 5.20 -16.74
CA ALA A 242 11.46 5.31 -15.73
C ALA A 242 10.25 4.43 -16.07
N VAL A 243 9.75 4.52 -17.30
CA VAL A 243 8.58 3.72 -17.73
C VAL A 243 8.90 2.24 -17.73
N LEU A 244 10.06 1.82 -18.28
CA LEU A 244 10.46 0.42 -18.32
C LEU A 244 10.65 -0.17 -16.93
N LYS A 245 11.22 0.59 -16.00
CA LYS A 245 11.41 0.18 -14.61
C LYS A 245 10.07 -0.06 -13.91
N LYS A 246 9.09 0.84 -14.09
CA LYS A 246 7.74 0.65 -13.54
C LYS A 246 7.00 -0.52 -14.18
N LEU A 247 7.16 -0.75 -15.48
CA LEU A 247 6.58 -1.92 -16.17
C LEU A 247 7.13 -3.24 -15.60
N ARG A 248 8.45 -3.31 -15.35
CA ARG A 248 9.08 -4.49 -14.74
C ARG A 248 8.54 -4.74 -13.34
N LEU A 249 8.51 -3.71 -12.48
CA LEU A 249 7.95 -3.80 -11.12
C LEU A 249 6.48 -4.24 -11.15
N MET A 250 5.67 -3.62 -12.01
CA MET A 250 4.25 -3.96 -12.15
C MET A 250 4.06 -5.41 -12.59
N ASN A 251 4.77 -5.86 -13.61
CA ASN A 251 4.69 -7.22 -14.12
C ASN A 251 5.10 -8.26 -13.06
N GLU A 252 6.15 -7.98 -12.27
CA GLU A 252 6.58 -8.84 -11.19
C GLU A 252 5.53 -8.92 -10.07
N SER A 253 5.01 -7.77 -9.65
CA SER A 253 3.97 -7.72 -8.63
C SER A 253 2.70 -8.44 -9.08
N LEU A 254 2.23 -8.19 -10.30
CA LEU A 254 1.05 -8.89 -10.83
C LEU A 254 1.23 -10.41 -10.80
N LYS A 255 2.45 -10.92 -11.04
CA LYS A 255 2.75 -12.36 -10.96
C LYS A 255 2.85 -12.87 -9.52
N LYS A 256 3.55 -12.14 -8.66
CA LYS A 256 3.88 -12.61 -7.30
C LYS A 256 2.75 -12.34 -6.30
N ASP A 257 2.18 -11.12 -6.35
CA ASP A 257 1.27 -10.63 -5.33
C ASP A 257 -0.19 -10.81 -5.74
N PHE A 258 -0.49 -10.65 -7.04
CA PHE A 258 -1.83 -10.82 -7.60
C PHE A 258 -2.06 -12.16 -8.31
N TRP A 259 -1.04 -13.03 -8.40
CA TRP A 259 -1.12 -14.39 -8.98
C TRP A 259 -1.54 -14.46 -10.43
N VAL A 260 -1.37 -13.37 -11.17
CA VAL A 260 -1.66 -13.31 -12.60
C VAL A 260 -0.51 -13.98 -13.36
N GLN A 261 -0.75 -15.12 -14.01
CA GLN A 261 0.32 -15.90 -14.67
C GLN A 261 0.93 -15.19 -15.87
N LYS A 262 0.12 -14.49 -16.66
CA LYS A 262 0.52 -13.76 -17.87
C LYS A 262 -0.11 -12.36 -17.85
N PRO A 263 0.43 -11.43 -17.05
CA PRO A 263 -0.15 -10.10 -16.91
C PRO A 263 -0.23 -9.36 -18.24
N LYS A 264 -1.37 -8.73 -18.49
CA LYS A 264 -1.59 -7.80 -19.58
C LYS A 264 -1.69 -6.40 -19.00
N ILE A 265 -0.76 -5.53 -19.33
CA ILE A 265 -0.66 -4.18 -18.81
C ILE A 265 -1.07 -3.19 -19.89
N ALA A 266 -2.11 -2.39 -19.64
CA ALA A 266 -2.41 -1.24 -20.48
C ALA A 266 -1.50 -0.09 -20.05
N VAL A 267 -0.96 0.67 -20.99
CA VAL A 267 -0.14 1.85 -20.73
C VAL A 267 -0.85 3.07 -21.31
N LEU A 268 -1.08 4.08 -20.47
CA LEU A 268 -1.70 5.33 -20.92
C LEU A 268 -0.67 6.22 -21.59
N GLY A 269 -1.13 7.03 -22.54
CA GLY A 269 -0.32 8.08 -23.12
C GLY A 269 -0.08 9.23 -22.13
N LEU A 270 0.98 10.00 -22.34
CA LEU A 270 1.26 11.20 -21.57
C LEU A 270 0.39 12.38 -22.04
N ASN A 271 0.30 12.54 -23.36
CA ASN A 271 -0.39 13.66 -23.97
C ASN A 271 -1.85 13.33 -24.30
N PRO A 272 -2.73 14.37 -24.47
CA PRO A 272 -4.07 14.15 -25.01
C PRO A 272 -4.00 13.38 -26.33
N HIS A 273 -4.91 12.43 -26.53
CA HIS A 273 -4.97 11.55 -27.69
C HIS A 273 -3.67 10.76 -27.95
N ALA A 274 -2.86 10.52 -26.89
CA ALA A 274 -1.54 9.88 -26.99
C ALA A 274 -0.64 10.59 -28.02
N GLY A 275 -0.65 11.93 -28.01
CA GLY A 275 0.18 12.77 -28.88
C GLY A 275 -0.33 12.98 -30.30
N ASP A 276 -1.36 12.26 -30.76
CA ASP A 276 -1.97 12.37 -32.10
C ASP A 276 -0.90 12.40 -33.23
N ASN A 277 -0.04 11.38 -33.30
CA ASN A 277 1.08 11.29 -34.23
C ASN A 277 2.04 12.50 -34.18
N GLY A 278 2.30 13.00 -32.97
CA GLY A 278 3.22 14.12 -32.73
C GLY A 278 2.61 15.52 -32.89
N VAL A 279 1.32 15.63 -33.21
CA VAL A 279 0.64 16.92 -33.38
C VAL A 279 0.44 17.63 -32.04
N ILE A 280 0.16 16.89 -30.97
CA ILE A 280 -0.11 17.43 -29.63
C ILE A 280 1.10 17.27 -28.69
N GLY A 281 2.04 16.43 -29.05
CA GLY A 281 3.28 16.15 -28.31
C GLY A 281 4.00 14.96 -28.91
N ILE A 282 5.30 14.91 -28.73
CA ILE A 282 6.14 13.86 -29.33
C ILE A 282 6.54 12.77 -28.34
N GLU A 283 6.29 12.97 -27.04
CA GLU A 283 6.78 12.12 -25.96
C GLU A 283 6.20 10.71 -26.07
N ASP A 284 4.94 10.58 -26.51
CA ASP A 284 4.29 9.29 -26.68
C ASP A 284 5.00 8.46 -27.74
N ASP A 285 5.26 9.03 -28.92
CA ASP A 285 5.94 8.36 -30.03
C ASP A 285 7.46 8.19 -29.78
N ALA A 286 8.09 9.19 -29.16
CA ALA A 286 9.54 9.21 -28.98
C ALA A 286 10.03 8.41 -27.75
N ILE A 287 9.19 8.26 -26.72
CA ILE A 287 9.58 7.63 -25.46
C ILE A 287 8.70 6.40 -25.17
N ILE A 288 7.36 6.57 -25.13
CA ILE A 288 6.49 5.51 -24.65
C ILE A 288 6.44 4.34 -25.62
N VAL A 289 6.19 4.59 -26.92
CA VAL A 289 6.12 3.53 -27.94
C VAL A 289 7.38 2.66 -27.97
N PRO A 290 8.61 3.20 -28.11
CA PRO A 290 9.80 2.36 -28.12
C PRO A 290 10.04 1.64 -26.78
N THR A 291 9.62 2.24 -25.67
CA THR A 291 9.70 1.56 -24.36
C THR A 291 8.78 0.34 -24.28
N LEU A 292 7.57 0.43 -24.86
CA LEU A 292 6.65 -0.72 -24.91
C LEU A 292 7.20 -1.84 -25.79
N GLU A 293 7.82 -1.52 -26.91
CA GLU A 293 8.48 -2.49 -27.79
C GLU A 293 9.57 -3.24 -27.01
N LYS A 294 10.44 -2.52 -26.33
CA LYS A 294 11.50 -3.09 -25.49
C LYS A 294 10.97 -3.95 -24.36
N ALA A 295 9.90 -3.50 -23.68
CA ALA A 295 9.26 -4.28 -22.61
C ALA A 295 8.67 -5.59 -23.17
N ASN A 296 8.05 -5.55 -24.35
CA ASN A 296 7.53 -6.75 -25.01
C ASN A 296 8.64 -7.73 -25.42
N GLU A 297 9.81 -7.24 -25.88
CA GLU A 297 11.00 -8.07 -26.14
C GLU A 297 11.50 -8.77 -24.85
N GLU A 298 11.33 -8.13 -23.69
CA GLU A 298 11.62 -8.72 -22.37
C GLU A 298 10.52 -9.71 -21.88
N GLY A 299 9.44 -9.89 -22.65
CA GLY A 299 8.34 -10.79 -22.33
C GLY A 299 7.30 -10.18 -21.37
N ILE A 300 7.26 -8.85 -21.25
CA ILE A 300 6.24 -8.11 -20.51
C ILE A 300 5.13 -7.73 -21.50
N PHE A 301 3.92 -8.32 -21.35
CA PHE A 301 2.80 -8.02 -22.24
C PHE A 301 2.20 -6.66 -21.90
N CYS A 302 2.68 -5.61 -22.55
CA CYS A 302 2.18 -4.26 -22.42
C CYS A 302 1.65 -3.72 -23.76
N PHE A 303 0.60 -2.90 -23.68
CA PHE A 303 -0.17 -2.41 -24.82
C PHE A 303 -0.48 -0.93 -24.66
N GLY A 304 -0.43 -0.17 -25.73
CA GLY A 304 -0.67 1.28 -25.73
C GLY A 304 0.29 2.01 -26.68
N PRO A 305 0.50 3.32 -26.47
CA PRO A 305 -0.16 4.16 -25.48
C PRO A 305 -1.65 4.40 -25.79
N TYR A 306 -2.50 4.35 -24.75
CA TYR A 306 -3.93 4.63 -24.89
C TYR A 306 -4.26 6.04 -24.42
N PRO A 307 -5.12 6.80 -25.12
CA PRO A 307 -5.69 8.04 -24.59
C PRO A 307 -6.51 7.74 -23.32
N ALA A 308 -6.21 8.41 -22.22
CA ALA A 308 -6.80 8.11 -20.91
C ALA A 308 -8.33 8.28 -20.91
N ASP A 309 -8.85 9.35 -21.51
CA ASP A 309 -10.28 9.63 -21.62
C ASP A 309 -11.04 8.52 -22.36
N GLY A 310 -10.56 8.14 -23.55
CA GLY A 310 -11.16 7.07 -24.34
C GLY A 310 -11.02 5.69 -23.68
N PHE A 311 -9.93 5.44 -22.97
CA PHE A 311 -9.68 4.16 -22.33
C PHE A 311 -10.64 3.87 -21.17
N PHE A 312 -10.93 4.89 -20.35
CA PHE A 312 -11.85 4.75 -19.21
C PHE A 312 -13.32 5.03 -19.56
N ALA A 313 -13.60 5.68 -20.67
CA ALA A 313 -14.97 5.95 -21.10
C ALA A 313 -15.80 4.67 -21.42
N GLY A 314 -15.13 3.56 -21.63
CA GLY A 314 -15.76 2.25 -21.87
C GLY A 314 -15.15 1.15 -21.01
N ASP A 315 -15.52 -0.10 -21.30
CA ASP A 315 -15.04 -1.29 -20.58
C ASP A 315 -13.65 -1.78 -21.05
N ALA A 316 -12.86 -0.93 -21.74
CA ALA A 316 -11.58 -1.35 -22.29
C ALA A 316 -10.60 -1.83 -21.21
N TYR A 317 -10.60 -1.18 -20.05
CA TYR A 317 -9.75 -1.51 -18.91
C TYR A 317 -9.97 -2.94 -18.39
N LYS A 318 -11.18 -3.51 -18.51
CA LYS A 318 -11.51 -4.88 -18.09
C LYS A 318 -10.79 -5.97 -18.89
N LYS A 319 -10.15 -5.61 -20.02
CA LYS A 319 -9.35 -6.54 -20.83
C LYS A 319 -7.92 -6.69 -20.32
N PHE A 320 -7.53 -5.89 -19.33
CA PHE A 320 -6.18 -5.81 -18.79
C PHE A 320 -6.19 -6.15 -17.30
N ASP A 321 -5.07 -6.64 -16.82
CA ASP A 321 -4.87 -6.98 -15.41
C ASP A 321 -4.43 -5.76 -14.60
N ALA A 322 -3.80 -4.78 -15.24
CA ALA A 322 -3.44 -3.51 -14.66
C ALA A 322 -3.27 -2.41 -15.73
N VAL A 323 -3.23 -1.17 -15.26
CA VAL A 323 -3.01 0.04 -16.07
C VAL A 323 -1.81 0.78 -15.52
N LEU A 324 -0.86 1.16 -16.37
CA LEU A 324 0.23 2.06 -16.02
C LEU A 324 -0.12 3.46 -16.52
N ALA A 325 -0.37 4.37 -15.58
CA ALA A 325 -0.59 5.78 -15.83
C ALA A 325 0.72 6.57 -15.74
N MET A 326 0.83 7.67 -16.46
CA MET A 326 2.05 8.48 -16.45
C MET A 326 2.15 9.34 -15.19
N TYR A 327 1.03 9.75 -14.60
CA TYR A 327 0.98 10.55 -13.38
C TYR A 327 -0.26 10.26 -12.55
N HIS A 328 -0.22 10.70 -11.28
CA HIS A 328 -1.19 10.32 -10.24
C HIS A 328 -2.66 10.63 -10.57
N ASP A 329 -2.94 11.80 -11.14
CA ASP A 329 -4.32 12.29 -11.38
C ASP A 329 -4.80 12.05 -12.82
N GLN A 330 -4.10 11.20 -13.58
CA GLN A 330 -4.46 10.90 -14.95
C GLN A 330 -5.76 10.09 -15.06
#